data_397113b902e4c55d35a2b7a8afc670d9
#
_entry.id   397113b902e4c55d35a2b7a8afc670d9
#
_cell.length_a   1.000
_cell.length_b   1.000
_cell.length_c   1.000
_cell.angle_alpha   90.00
_cell.angle_beta   90.00
_cell.angle_gamma   90.00
#
_symmetry.space_group_name_H-M   'P 1'
#
loop_
_entity.id
_entity.type
_entity.pdbx_description
1 polymer ?
#
loop_
_entity_poly.entity_id
_entity_poly.type
_entity_poly.pdbx_seq_one_letter_code
_entity_poly.pdbx_strand_id
1 'polypeptide(L)'
;DITEPFDMPEQGVKVCFVNTPGQGGQAGGTQVELIAPLGLASPIAQFLERNPQGGQHHVCFEVPDIAEARAWFEAKGKRVLGPTRIGAHGTPVFFVHPRDMGGVLTEIMETPRDRH
;
A
#
# COMPACT_ATOMS: atom_id res chain seq x y z
N ASP A 1 14.79 11.68 1.96
CA ASP A 1 13.99 11.98 3.15
C ASP A 1 13.35 10.71 3.68
N ILE A 2 13.55 10.43 4.95
CA ILE A 2 13.04 9.23 5.60
C ILE A 2 12.18 9.68 6.79
N THR A 3 10.94 9.21 6.83
CA THR A 3 10.03 9.58 7.92
C THR A 3 10.34 8.76 9.17
N GLU A 4 9.89 9.26 10.33
CA GLU A 4 9.97 8.48 11.56
C GLU A 4 9.07 7.26 11.46
N PRO A 5 9.54 6.08 11.91
CA PRO A 5 8.69 4.89 11.93
C PRO A 5 7.49 5.06 12.86
N PHE A 6 6.37 4.50 12.47
CA PHE A 6 5.18 4.50 13.30
C PHE A 6 4.46 3.16 13.21
N ASP A 7 3.70 2.85 14.25
CA ASP A 7 2.97 1.59 14.34
C ASP A 7 1.57 1.73 13.80
N MET A 8 1.13 0.70 13.07
CA MET A 8 -0.25 0.56 12.63
C MET A 8 -0.79 -0.76 13.19
N PRO A 9 -1.23 -0.76 14.46
CA PRO A 9 -1.65 -2.00 15.12
C PRO A 9 -2.81 -2.69 14.43
N GLU A 10 -3.72 -1.92 13.84
CA GLU A 10 -4.88 -2.48 13.14
C GLU A 10 -4.48 -3.32 11.93
N GLN A 11 -3.34 -3.00 11.33
CA GLN A 11 -2.80 -3.75 10.19
C GLN A 11 -1.65 -4.66 10.59
N GLY A 12 -1.24 -4.61 11.84
CA GLY A 12 -0.18 -5.47 12.37
C GLY A 12 1.20 -5.14 11.83
N VAL A 13 1.47 -3.88 11.50
CA VAL A 13 2.75 -3.48 10.89
C VAL A 13 3.32 -2.21 11.50
N LYS A 14 4.65 -2.12 11.47
CA LYS A 14 5.38 -0.88 11.69
C LYS A 14 5.81 -0.36 10.32
N VAL A 15 5.65 0.93 10.10
CA VAL A 15 5.81 1.55 8.78
C VAL A 15 6.75 2.73 8.85
N CYS A 16 7.61 2.88 7.85
CA CYS A 16 8.25 4.17 7.58
C CYS A 16 8.35 4.38 6.07
N PHE A 17 8.48 5.62 5.66
CA PHE A 17 8.53 5.96 4.24
C PHE A 17 9.86 6.56 3.86
N VAL A 18 10.38 6.13 2.70
CA VAL A 18 11.52 6.78 2.06
C VAL A 18 10.96 7.57 0.88
N ASN A 19 11.08 8.88 0.97
CA ASN A 19 10.53 9.78 -0.04
C ASN A 19 11.60 10.16 -1.05
N THR A 20 11.27 10.06 -2.33
CA THR A 20 12.15 10.52 -3.39
C THR A 20 11.55 11.77 -4.03
N PRO A 21 12.39 12.65 -4.60
CA PRO A 21 11.85 13.84 -5.25
C PRO A 21 11.09 13.48 -6.53
N GLY A 22 10.10 14.28 -6.85
CA GLY A 22 9.40 14.17 -8.12
C GLY A 22 10.24 14.74 -9.25
N GLN A 23 9.64 14.79 -10.44
CA GLN A 23 10.30 15.31 -11.62
C GLN A 23 10.74 16.75 -11.38
N GLY A 24 11.99 17.06 -11.72
CA GLY A 24 12.55 18.40 -11.52
C GLY A 24 12.78 18.76 -10.06
N GLY A 25 12.86 17.78 -9.16
CA GLY A 25 13.06 18.00 -7.73
C GLY A 25 11.81 18.38 -6.97
N GLN A 26 10.65 18.32 -7.62
CA GLN A 26 9.38 18.62 -6.97
C GLN A 26 8.93 17.51 -6.03
N ALA A 27 7.95 17.79 -5.17
CA ALA A 27 7.34 16.79 -4.31
C ALA A 27 6.57 15.78 -5.15
N GLY A 28 6.31 14.60 -4.60
CA GLY A 28 5.46 13.62 -5.25
C GLY A 28 6.18 12.58 -6.08
N GLY A 29 7.47 12.38 -5.87
CA GLY A 29 8.19 11.28 -6.49
C GLY A 29 7.76 9.94 -5.91
N THR A 30 8.33 8.87 -6.46
CA THR A 30 8.07 7.52 -5.95
C THR A 30 8.43 7.44 -4.48
N GLN A 31 7.53 6.85 -3.70
CA GLN A 31 7.74 6.65 -2.27
C GLN A 31 7.90 5.15 -2.02
N VAL A 32 8.93 4.80 -1.25
CA VAL A 32 9.14 3.40 -0.83
C VAL A 32 8.62 3.27 0.60
N GLU A 33 7.71 2.34 0.80
CA GLU A 33 7.20 2.01 2.12
C GLU A 33 7.97 0.82 2.67
N LEU A 34 8.63 1.02 3.81
CA LEU A 34 9.30 -0.06 4.52
C LEU A 34 8.37 -0.55 5.60
N ILE A 35 8.08 -1.84 5.62
CA ILE A 35 7.15 -2.43 6.59
C ILE A 35 7.82 -3.58 7.33
N ALA A 36 7.49 -3.68 8.62
CA ALA A 36 7.95 -4.76 9.47
C ALA A 36 6.74 -5.27 10.27
N PRO A 37 6.74 -6.57 10.63
CA PRO A 37 5.60 -7.11 11.38
C PRO A 37 5.58 -6.62 12.83
N LEU A 38 4.38 -6.38 13.35
CA LEU A 38 4.14 -6.19 14.77
C LEU A 38 3.60 -7.52 15.30
N GLY A 39 4.50 -8.40 15.74
CA GLY A 39 4.13 -9.69 16.28
C GLY A 39 3.94 -10.78 15.24
N LEU A 40 3.73 -12.00 15.72
CA LEU A 40 3.69 -13.20 14.88
C LEU A 40 2.39 -13.33 14.09
N ALA A 41 1.34 -12.63 14.51
CA ALA A 41 0.05 -12.69 13.82
C ALA A 41 -0.06 -11.68 12.68
N SER A 42 0.99 -10.91 12.42
CA SER A 42 0.98 -9.93 11.33
C SER A 42 0.84 -10.61 9.97
N PRO A 43 0.04 -10.05 9.05
CA PRO A 43 -0.06 -10.63 7.70
C PRO A 43 1.28 -10.72 6.97
N ILE A 44 2.22 -9.81 7.24
CA ILE A 44 3.52 -9.87 6.58
C ILE A 44 4.49 -10.86 7.23
N ALA A 45 4.15 -11.41 8.41
CA ALA A 45 4.98 -12.45 9.01
C ALA A 45 5.05 -13.68 8.11
N GLN A 46 3.94 -14.07 7.48
CA GLN A 46 3.92 -15.19 6.54
C GLN A 46 4.75 -14.90 5.30
N PHE A 47 4.69 -13.66 4.81
CA PHE A 47 5.52 -13.25 3.69
C PHE A 47 7.00 -13.43 4.03
N LEU A 48 7.41 -13.02 5.23
CA LEU A 48 8.80 -13.12 5.66
C LEU A 48 9.24 -14.56 5.92
N GLU A 49 8.32 -15.44 6.30
CA GLU A 49 8.65 -16.87 6.40
C GLU A 49 9.07 -17.43 5.05
N ARG A 50 8.42 -17.00 3.97
CA ARG A 50 8.76 -17.43 2.61
C ARG A 50 9.93 -16.64 2.04
N ASN A 51 10.16 -15.45 2.55
CA ASN A 51 11.18 -14.53 2.05
C ASN A 51 12.00 -13.99 3.23
N PRO A 52 12.85 -14.85 3.86
CA PRO A 52 13.54 -14.47 5.10
C PRO A 52 14.43 -13.25 4.96
N GLN A 53 14.89 -12.93 3.76
CA GLN A 53 15.73 -11.76 3.52
C GLN A 53 14.91 -10.54 3.12
N GLY A 54 13.58 -10.63 3.18
CA GLY A 54 12.70 -9.56 2.78
C GLY A 54 12.35 -9.63 1.31
N GLY A 55 11.79 -8.57 0.79
CA GLY A 55 11.41 -8.49 -0.61
C GLY A 55 10.29 -7.48 -0.82
N GLN A 56 9.86 -7.34 -2.05
CA GLN A 56 8.76 -6.45 -2.39
C GLN A 56 7.44 -7.16 -2.09
N HIS A 57 6.64 -6.56 -1.22
CA HIS A 57 5.37 -7.13 -0.79
C HIS A 57 4.21 -6.71 -1.69
N HIS A 58 4.18 -5.44 -2.07
CA HIS A 58 3.11 -4.91 -2.91
C HIS A 58 3.55 -3.63 -3.60
N VAL A 59 2.75 -3.20 -4.58
CA VAL A 59 2.87 -1.87 -5.19
C VAL A 59 1.58 -1.12 -4.93
N CYS A 60 1.65 0.22 -4.93
CA CYS A 60 0.49 1.06 -4.69
C CYS A 60 0.34 2.07 -5.81
N PHE A 61 -0.89 2.22 -6.30
CA PHE A 61 -1.24 3.25 -7.28
C PHE A 61 -2.27 4.20 -6.67
N GLU A 62 -2.12 5.49 -6.94
CA GLU A 62 -3.06 6.49 -6.46
C GLU A 62 -4.16 6.73 -7.48
N VAL A 63 -5.36 6.95 -6.98
CA VAL A 63 -6.53 7.28 -7.80
C VAL A 63 -7.24 8.48 -7.17
N PRO A 64 -7.96 9.28 -7.98
CA PRO A 64 -8.66 10.44 -7.41
C PRO A 64 -9.91 10.09 -6.59
N ASP A 65 -10.56 8.96 -6.88
CA ASP A 65 -11.81 8.57 -6.21
C ASP A 65 -11.80 7.06 -5.98
N ILE A 66 -11.73 6.67 -4.72
CA ILE A 66 -11.58 5.25 -4.37
C ILE A 66 -12.83 4.43 -4.69
N ALA A 67 -14.02 5.03 -4.52
CA ALA A 67 -15.26 4.32 -4.79
C ALA A 67 -15.43 4.03 -6.28
N GLU A 68 -15.10 4.99 -7.13
CA GLU A 68 -15.10 4.78 -8.58
C GLU A 68 -14.09 3.73 -8.99
N ALA A 69 -12.90 3.78 -8.42
CA ALA A 69 -11.85 2.81 -8.74
C ALA A 69 -12.29 1.40 -8.36
N ARG A 70 -12.86 1.24 -7.16
CA ARG A 70 -13.34 -0.07 -6.71
C ARG A 70 -14.42 -0.61 -7.64
N ALA A 71 -15.39 0.23 -8.01
CA ALA A 71 -16.46 -0.16 -8.93
C ALA A 71 -15.89 -0.60 -10.29
N TRP A 72 -14.87 0.12 -10.77
CA TRP A 72 -14.22 -0.22 -12.03
C TRP A 72 -13.57 -1.60 -11.98
N PHE A 73 -12.77 -1.88 -10.92
CA PHE A 73 -12.12 -3.18 -10.78
C PHE A 73 -13.12 -4.31 -10.67
N GLU A 74 -14.20 -4.10 -9.88
CA GLU A 74 -15.24 -5.12 -9.72
C GLU A 74 -15.98 -5.37 -11.04
N ALA A 75 -16.27 -4.30 -11.79
CA ALA A 75 -16.94 -4.44 -13.09
C ALA A 75 -16.09 -5.18 -14.11
N LYS A 76 -14.74 -5.12 -13.99
CA LYS A 76 -13.83 -5.85 -14.86
C LYS A 76 -13.59 -7.28 -14.37
N GLY A 77 -14.24 -7.72 -13.32
CA GLY A 77 -14.07 -9.06 -12.78
C GLY A 77 -12.79 -9.27 -11.99
N LYS A 78 -12.13 -8.20 -11.59
CA LYS A 78 -10.94 -8.28 -10.76
C LYS A 78 -11.32 -8.56 -9.31
N ARG A 79 -10.53 -9.37 -8.60
CA ARG A 79 -10.83 -9.74 -7.22
C ARG A 79 -10.31 -8.69 -6.26
N VAL A 80 -11.23 -7.91 -5.72
CA VAL A 80 -10.92 -6.93 -4.69
C VAL A 80 -10.95 -7.63 -3.34
N LEU A 81 -9.86 -7.51 -2.56
CA LEU A 81 -9.66 -8.24 -1.31
C LEU A 81 -10.20 -7.42 -0.14
N GLY A 82 -11.28 -7.89 0.47
CA GLY A 82 -11.84 -7.26 1.67
C GLY A 82 -12.47 -5.91 1.42
N PRO A 83 -12.90 -5.24 2.50
CA PRO A 83 -13.51 -3.91 2.38
C PRO A 83 -12.44 -2.84 2.19
N THR A 84 -12.89 -1.67 1.70
CA THR A 84 -12.05 -0.49 1.66
C THR A 84 -11.73 -0.05 3.09
N ARG A 85 -10.47 0.27 3.38
CA ARG A 85 -9.99 0.63 4.71
C ARG A 85 -9.14 1.90 4.63
N ILE A 86 -8.87 2.49 5.78
CA ILE A 86 -7.95 3.63 5.84
C ILE A 86 -6.52 3.07 5.95
N GLY A 87 -5.67 3.49 5.03
CA GLY A 87 -4.28 3.03 4.98
C GLY A 87 -3.31 3.95 5.72
N ALA A 88 -2.02 3.70 5.51
CA ALA A 88 -0.94 4.39 6.23
C ALA A 88 -0.89 5.89 5.99
N HIS A 89 -1.39 6.35 4.85
CA HIS A 89 -1.43 7.77 4.52
C HIS A 89 -2.71 8.48 5.01
N GLY A 90 -3.58 7.74 5.72
CA GLY A 90 -4.81 8.31 6.24
C GLY A 90 -5.93 8.45 5.23
N THR A 91 -5.80 7.85 4.06
CA THR A 91 -6.83 7.86 3.02
C THR A 91 -7.33 6.45 2.74
N PRO A 92 -8.51 6.32 2.10
CA PRO A 92 -9.06 4.98 1.80
C PRO A 92 -8.19 4.19 0.83
N VAL A 93 -8.07 2.90 1.10
CA VAL A 93 -7.33 1.97 0.24
C VAL A 93 -8.10 0.65 0.11
N PHE A 94 -7.81 -0.08 -0.98
CA PHE A 94 -8.18 -1.49 -1.09
C PHE A 94 -7.08 -2.22 -1.85
N PHE A 95 -7.09 -3.55 -1.75
CA PHE A 95 -6.11 -4.39 -2.44
C PHE A 95 -6.79 -5.22 -3.51
N VAL A 96 -6.07 -5.48 -4.59
CA VAL A 96 -6.52 -6.35 -5.68
C VAL A 96 -5.63 -7.59 -5.70
N HIS A 97 -6.27 -8.75 -5.89
CA HIS A 97 -5.59 -10.04 -5.86
C HIS A 97 -4.45 -10.09 -6.90
N PRO A 98 -3.28 -10.64 -6.52
CA PRO A 98 -2.13 -10.69 -7.44
C PRO A 98 -2.42 -11.34 -8.78
N ARG A 99 -3.27 -12.36 -8.81
CA ARG A 99 -3.60 -13.05 -10.07
C ARG A 99 -4.22 -12.15 -11.11
N ASP A 100 -4.91 -11.10 -10.66
CA ASP A 100 -5.59 -10.19 -11.58
C ASP A 100 -4.74 -8.96 -11.90
N MET A 101 -3.52 -8.89 -11.35
CA MET A 101 -2.61 -7.75 -11.49
C MET A 101 -1.19 -8.19 -11.85
N GLY A 102 -1.07 -9.19 -12.73
CA GLY A 102 0.23 -9.62 -13.21
C GLY A 102 1.11 -10.32 -12.19
N GLY A 103 0.51 -10.88 -11.15
CA GLY A 103 1.24 -11.60 -10.11
C GLY A 103 1.70 -10.75 -8.93
N VAL A 104 1.30 -9.46 -8.89
CA VAL A 104 1.73 -8.53 -7.84
C VAL A 104 0.53 -8.11 -7.01
N LEU A 105 0.62 -8.25 -5.68
CA LEU A 105 -0.39 -7.69 -4.79
C LEU A 105 -0.42 -6.17 -4.99
N THR A 106 -1.58 -5.64 -5.33
CA THR A 106 -1.70 -4.24 -5.74
C THR A 106 -2.64 -3.50 -4.82
N GLU A 107 -2.11 -2.44 -4.22
CA GLU A 107 -2.90 -1.52 -3.38
C GLU A 107 -3.36 -0.35 -4.23
N ILE A 108 -4.64 0.00 -4.12
CA ILE A 108 -5.20 1.20 -4.75
C ILE A 108 -5.51 2.18 -3.63
N MET A 109 -5.00 3.38 -3.73
CA MET A 109 -5.08 4.39 -2.67
C MET A 109 -5.67 5.67 -3.23
N GLU A 110 -6.61 6.26 -2.50
CA GLU A 110 -7.09 7.59 -2.85
C GLU A 110 -6.02 8.62 -2.55
N THR A 111 -5.77 9.52 -3.50
CA THR A 111 -4.74 10.54 -3.34
C THR A 111 -5.03 11.39 -2.10
N PRO A 112 -4.04 11.58 -1.18
CA PRO A 112 -4.25 12.44 0.00
C PRO A 112 -4.54 13.87 -0.40
N ARG A 113 -5.53 14.48 0.27
CA ARG A 113 -6.00 15.83 -0.10
C ARG A 113 -5.01 16.94 0.24
N ASP A 114 -4.21 16.72 1.28
CA ASP A 114 -3.25 17.73 1.75
C ASP A 114 -1.87 17.56 1.13
N ARG A 115 -1.76 16.79 0.07
CA ARG A 115 -0.51 16.70 -0.67
C ARG A 115 -0.40 17.90 -1.63
N HIS A 116 0.69 18.59 -1.53
CA HIS A 116 0.97 19.74 -2.39
C HIS A 116 2.27 19.54 -3.13
#